data_9a12a181dc4e0ea1f85a21e405d79761
#
_entry.id   9a12a181dc4e0ea1f85a21e405d79761
#
_cell.length_a   1.000
_cell.length_b   1.000
_cell.length_c   1.000
_cell.angle_alpha   90.00
_cell.angle_beta   90.00
_cell.angle_gamma   90.00
#
_symmetry.space_group_name_H-M   'P 1'
#
loop_
_entity.id
_entity.type
_entity.pdbx_description
1 polymer ?
#
loop_
_entity_poly.entity_id
_entity_poly.type
_entity_poly.pdbx_seq_one_letter_code
_entity_poly.pdbx_strand_id
1 'polypeptide(L)'
;LLLLTTPCTVTTDVQMLKRVTDNLLSNIEKYADPAARLTILAECEGERLHVCFANRARRELARVESNHIGLRTCEAILQLLGGQFFTHRTGDDFSAEFVLPRTPPDAAQG
;
A
#
# COMPACT_ATOMS: atom_id res chain seq x y z
N LEU A 1 4.21 1.80 -13.17
CA LEU A 1 3.76 3.17 -13.46
C LEU A 1 3.24 3.85 -12.20
N LEU A 2 3.84 4.97 -11.85
CA LEU A 2 3.40 5.78 -10.72
C LEU A 2 2.58 6.96 -11.23
N LEU A 3 1.35 7.08 -10.73
CA LEU A 3 0.48 8.20 -11.04
C LEU A 3 0.24 9.04 -9.79
N LEU A 4 0.73 10.27 -9.81
CA LEU A 4 0.53 11.24 -8.73
C LEU A 4 -0.29 12.39 -9.29
N THR A 5 -1.57 12.48 -8.90
CA THR A 5 -2.50 13.43 -9.51
C THR A 5 -2.23 14.86 -9.07
N THR A 6 -1.93 15.07 -7.80
CA THR A 6 -1.59 16.39 -7.27
C THR A 6 -0.47 16.26 -6.24
N PRO A 7 0.47 17.21 -6.20
CA PRO A 7 1.45 17.22 -5.14
C PRO A 7 0.76 17.38 -3.79
N CYS A 8 1.18 16.59 -2.82
CA CYS A 8 0.68 16.77 -1.48
C CYS A 8 1.78 16.45 -0.46
N THR A 9 1.66 17.06 0.70
CA THR A 9 2.61 16.85 1.79
C THR A 9 1.92 16.07 2.89
N VAL A 10 2.60 15.04 3.38
CA VAL A 10 2.11 14.22 4.47
C VAL A 10 3.16 14.21 5.57
N THR A 11 2.72 14.45 6.80
CA THR A 11 3.59 14.37 7.96
C THR A 11 3.31 13.05 8.67
N THR A 12 4.28 12.18 8.71
CA THR A 12 4.15 10.85 9.30
C THR A 12 5.51 10.29 9.68
N ASP A 13 5.51 9.13 10.32
CA ASP A 13 6.75 8.43 10.63
C ASP A 13 7.30 7.82 9.33
N VAL A 14 8.35 8.43 8.81
CA VAL A 14 8.93 8.05 7.52
C VAL A 14 9.48 6.62 7.55
N GLN A 15 10.07 6.21 8.67
CA GLN A 15 10.63 4.86 8.76
C GLN A 15 9.55 3.79 8.74
N MET A 16 8.44 4.04 9.43
CA MET A 16 7.31 3.13 9.43
C MET A 16 6.65 3.07 8.05
N LEU A 17 6.46 4.23 7.42
CA LEU A 17 5.89 4.27 6.07
C LEU A 17 6.79 3.57 5.06
N LYS A 18 8.11 3.75 5.18
CA LYS A 18 9.07 3.06 4.33
C LYS A 18 8.93 1.54 4.47
N ARG A 19 8.70 1.06 5.69
CA ARG A 19 8.52 -0.36 5.94
C ARG A 19 7.29 -0.90 5.22
N VAL A 20 6.20 -0.14 5.23
CA VAL A 20 4.98 -0.51 4.49
C VAL A 20 5.28 -0.60 2.99
N THR A 21 5.89 0.43 2.42
CA THR A 21 6.17 0.43 0.98
C THR A 21 7.17 -0.66 0.60
N ASP A 22 8.19 -0.90 1.41
CA ASP A 22 9.16 -1.97 1.16
C ASP A 22 8.49 -3.34 1.18
N ASN A 23 7.58 -3.57 2.13
CA ASN A 23 6.83 -4.82 2.19
C ASN A 23 5.92 -5.01 0.98
N LEU A 24 5.25 -3.96 0.54
CA LEU A 24 4.39 -4.03 -0.63
C LEU A 24 5.19 -4.26 -1.91
N LEU A 25 6.30 -3.56 -2.08
CA LEU A 25 7.16 -3.74 -3.25
C LEU A 25 7.81 -5.12 -3.27
N SER A 26 8.25 -5.61 -2.12
CA SER A 26 8.80 -6.96 -2.00
C SER A 26 7.76 -8.02 -2.39
N ASN A 27 6.52 -7.82 -1.96
CA ASN A 27 5.42 -8.71 -2.29
C ASN A 27 5.17 -8.73 -3.80
N ILE A 28 5.19 -7.56 -4.43
CA ILE A 28 5.02 -7.43 -5.87
C ILE A 28 6.17 -8.15 -6.60
N GLU A 29 7.39 -7.94 -6.16
CA GLU A 29 8.56 -8.57 -6.77
C GLU A 29 8.46 -10.09 -6.74
N LYS A 30 7.93 -10.64 -5.65
CA LYS A 30 7.80 -12.09 -5.48
C LYS A 30 6.64 -12.70 -6.27
N TYR A 31 5.52 -12.01 -6.34
CA TYR A 31 4.26 -12.62 -6.79
C TYR A 31 3.68 -12.01 -8.05
N ALA A 32 4.11 -10.83 -8.46
CA ALA A 32 3.56 -10.18 -9.65
C ALA A 32 4.06 -10.85 -10.93
N ASP A 33 3.20 -10.87 -11.94
CA ASP A 33 3.58 -11.30 -13.27
C ASP A 33 4.47 -10.22 -13.89
N PRO A 34 5.74 -10.54 -14.23
CA PRO A 34 6.64 -9.53 -14.78
C PRO A 34 6.22 -9.01 -16.16
N ALA A 35 5.36 -9.75 -16.87
CA ALA A 35 4.85 -9.32 -18.16
C ALA A 35 3.65 -8.39 -18.03
N ALA A 36 3.04 -8.31 -16.86
CA ALA A 36 1.88 -7.47 -16.62
C ALA A 36 2.29 -6.10 -16.07
N ARG A 37 1.40 -5.13 -16.24
CA ARG A 37 1.65 -3.76 -15.79
C ARG A 37 1.46 -3.64 -14.29
N LEU A 38 2.40 -2.98 -13.62
CA LEU A 38 2.24 -2.55 -12.25
C LEU A 38 1.72 -1.11 -12.25
N THR A 39 0.67 -0.85 -11.52
CA THR A 39 0.14 0.50 -11.36
C THR A 39 0.24 0.92 -9.91
N ILE A 40 0.83 2.08 -9.67
CA ILE A 40 0.88 2.69 -8.35
C ILE A 40 0.21 4.06 -8.47
N LEU A 41 -0.91 4.22 -7.78
CA LEU A 41 -1.67 5.46 -7.76
C LEU A 41 -1.60 6.07 -6.37
N ALA A 42 -1.21 7.34 -6.29
CA ALA A 42 -1.16 8.07 -5.03
C ALA A 42 -1.87 9.39 -5.21
N GLU A 43 -2.83 9.68 -4.35
CA GLU A 43 -3.58 10.94 -4.41
C GLU A 43 -3.96 11.40 -3.01
N CYS A 44 -4.02 12.72 -2.85
CA CYS A 44 -4.53 13.33 -1.63
C CYS A 44 -5.98 13.75 -1.82
N GLU A 45 -6.80 13.39 -0.87
CA GLU A 45 -8.22 13.72 -0.86
C GLU A 45 -8.54 14.30 0.51
N GLY A 46 -8.64 15.64 0.56
CA GLY A 46 -8.84 16.33 1.83
C GLY A 46 -7.67 16.11 2.77
N GLU A 47 -7.97 15.59 3.95
CA GLU A 47 -6.98 15.36 4.99
C GLU A 47 -6.33 13.97 4.92
N ARG A 48 -6.53 13.25 3.82
CA ARG A 48 -6.04 11.89 3.68
C ARG A 48 -5.23 11.69 2.41
N LEU A 49 -4.20 10.85 2.54
CA LEU A 49 -3.46 10.31 1.40
C LEU A 49 -3.97 8.91 1.11
N HIS A 50 -4.29 8.65 -0.13
CA HIS A 50 -4.74 7.35 -0.59
C HIS A 50 -3.73 6.80 -1.58
N VAL A 51 -3.19 5.61 -1.32
CA VAL A 51 -2.20 4.97 -2.17
C VAL A 51 -2.69 3.57 -2.53
N CYS A 52 -2.63 3.23 -3.81
CA CYS A 52 -3.05 1.93 -4.31
C CYS A 52 -1.94 1.32 -5.16
N PHE A 53 -1.59 0.07 -4.87
CA PHE A 53 -0.67 -0.74 -5.65
C PHE A 53 -1.48 -1.84 -6.32
N ALA A 54 -1.57 -1.81 -7.65
CA ALA A 54 -2.35 -2.80 -8.39
C ALA A 54 -1.44 -3.58 -9.34
N ASN A 55 -1.54 -4.90 -9.31
CA ASN A 55 -0.74 -5.76 -10.15
C ASN A 55 -1.49 -7.04 -10.47
N ARG A 56 -0.99 -7.77 -11.48
CA ARG A 56 -1.48 -9.11 -11.77
C ARG A 56 -0.53 -10.12 -11.15
N ALA A 57 -1.07 -11.06 -10.38
CA ALA A 57 -0.27 -12.12 -9.78
C ALA A 57 0.09 -13.18 -10.82
N ARG A 58 1.24 -13.84 -10.64
CA ARG A 58 1.61 -14.97 -11.48
C ARG A 58 0.60 -16.09 -11.26
N ARG A 59 0.15 -16.69 -12.37
CA ARG A 59 -0.82 -17.78 -12.32
C ARG A 59 -0.35 -18.95 -11.45
N GLU A 60 0.92 -19.28 -11.58
CA GLU A 60 1.53 -20.39 -10.83
C GLU A 60 1.53 -20.16 -9.34
N LEU A 61 1.62 -18.90 -8.93
CA LEU A 61 1.68 -18.50 -7.54
C LEU A 61 0.32 -18.13 -6.97
N ALA A 62 -0.70 -18.05 -7.82
CA ALA A 62 -2.05 -17.71 -7.37
C ALA A 62 -2.62 -18.76 -6.42
N ARG A 63 -2.09 -19.98 -6.47
CA ARG A 63 -2.50 -21.09 -5.60
C ARG A 63 -1.65 -21.23 -4.36
N VAL A 64 -0.48 -20.59 -4.34
CA VAL A 64 0.41 -20.63 -3.19
C VAL A 64 -0.10 -19.64 -2.18
N GLU A 65 -0.37 -20.07 -0.98
CA GLU A 65 -0.69 -19.16 0.10
C GLU A 65 0.47 -18.21 0.26
N SER A 66 0.25 -16.97 -0.10
CA SER A 66 1.26 -15.96 0.10
C SER A 66 1.55 -15.86 1.60
N ASN A 67 2.80 -15.62 1.92
CA ASN A 67 3.20 -15.34 3.28
C ASN A 67 2.54 -14.03 3.71
N HIS A 68 1.47 -14.12 4.47
CA HIS A 68 0.69 -12.95 4.88
C HIS A 68 1.39 -12.09 5.94
N ILE A 69 2.57 -12.48 6.39
CA ILE A 69 3.30 -11.74 7.43
C ILE A 69 3.56 -10.29 7.00
N GLY A 70 4.00 -10.11 5.76
CA GLY A 70 4.27 -8.76 5.24
C GLY A 70 3.02 -7.89 5.19
N LEU A 71 1.89 -8.46 4.78
CA LEU A 71 0.62 -7.72 4.71
C LEU A 71 0.07 -7.41 6.09
N ARG A 72 0.20 -8.35 7.04
CA ARG A 72 -0.19 -8.10 8.42
C ARG A 72 0.65 -7.02 9.06
N THR A 73 1.93 -6.99 8.74
CA THR A 73 2.83 -5.93 9.22
C THR A 73 2.38 -4.57 8.69
N CYS A 74 2.01 -4.50 7.42
CA CYS A 74 1.48 -3.27 6.83
C CYS A 74 0.23 -2.80 7.56
N GLU A 75 -0.71 -3.71 7.81
CA GLU A 75 -1.94 -3.38 8.52
C GLU A 75 -1.65 -2.83 9.92
N ALA A 76 -0.77 -3.50 10.66
CA ALA A 76 -0.42 -3.07 12.02
C ALA A 76 0.23 -1.69 12.02
N ILE A 77 1.16 -1.46 11.08
CA ILE A 77 1.82 -0.16 10.98
C ILE A 77 0.83 0.93 10.63
N LEU A 78 -0.06 0.69 9.66
CA LEU A 78 -1.03 1.70 9.25
C LEU A 78 -1.99 2.03 10.39
N GLN A 79 -2.37 1.05 11.21
CA GLN A 79 -3.18 1.32 12.39
C GLN A 79 -2.44 2.23 13.36
N LEU A 80 -1.16 1.99 13.58
CA LEU A 80 -0.34 2.85 14.45
C LEU A 80 -0.22 4.27 13.91
N LEU A 81 -0.23 4.42 12.59
CA LEU A 81 -0.14 5.73 11.94
C LEU A 81 -1.51 6.43 11.84
N GLY A 82 -2.58 5.79 12.31
CA GLY A 82 -3.91 6.35 12.25
C GLY A 82 -4.61 6.13 10.90
N GLY A 83 -4.08 5.23 10.09
CA GLY A 83 -4.62 4.94 8.77
C GLY A 83 -5.33 3.61 8.68
N GLN A 84 -5.57 3.16 7.46
CA GLN A 84 -6.26 1.91 7.16
C GLN A 84 -5.56 1.21 6.02
N PHE A 85 -5.68 -0.12 5.96
CA PHE A 85 -5.06 -0.95 4.95
C PHE A 85 -6.08 -1.94 4.39
N PHE A 86 -6.13 -2.06 3.07
CA PHE A 86 -7.08 -2.94 2.38
C PHE A 86 -6.38 -3.73 1.30
N THR A 87 -6.82 -4.97 1.09
CA THR A 87 -6.38 -5.76 -0.04
C THR A 87 -7.60 -6.30 -0.77
N HIS A 88 -7.49 -6.40 -2.10
CA HIS A 88 -8.53 -6.96 -2.94
C HIS A 88 -7.93 -7.92 -3.93
N ARG A 89 -8.63 -9.00 -4.20
CA ARG A 89 -8.20 -9.97 -5.19
C ARG A 89 -9.41 -10.39 -6.02
N THR A 90 -9.27 -10.31 -7.35
CA THR A 90 -10.28 -10.76 -8.30
C THR A 90 -9.56 -11.56 -9.38
N GLY A 91 -9.69 -12.89 -9.34
CA GLY A 91 -8.95 -13.76 -10.25
C GLY A 91 -7.44 -13.59 -10.03
N ASP A 92 -6.73 -13.21 -11.07
CA ASP A 92 -5.29 -12.98 -11.03
C ASP A 92 -4.94 -11.52 -10.65
N ASP A 93 -5.94 -10.65 -10.62
CA ASP A 93 -5.72 -9.23 -10.28
C ASP A 93 -5.68 -9.06 -8.77
N PHE A 94 -4.65 -8.37 -8.31
CA PHE A 94 -4.44 -8.10 -6.89
C PHE A 94 -4.20 -6.61 -6.69
N SER A 95 -4.78 -6.04 -5.65
CA SER A 95 -4.48 -4.69 -5.26
C SER A 95 -4.30 -4.60 -3.74
N ALA A 96 -3.39 -3.74 -3.34
CA ALA A 96 -3.19 -3.38 -1.95
C ALA A 96 -3.29 -1.86 -1.87
N GLU A 97 -4.12 -1.36 -0.98
CA GLU A 97 -4.28 0.08 -0.85
C GLU A 97 -4.24 0.48 0.61
N PHE A 98 -3.76 1.68 0.87
CA PHE A 98 -3.79 2.21 2.20
C PHE A 98 -4.21 3.67 2.19
N VAL A 99 -4.81 4.08 3.30
CA VAL A 99 -5.22 5.46 3.55
C VAL A 99 -4.46 5.92 4.77
N LEU A 100 -3.88 7.11 4.69
CA LEU A 100 -3.06 7.67 5.74
C LEU A 100 -3.49 9.11 5.99
N PRO A 101 -3.68 9.52 7.26
CA PRO A 101 -3.95 10.92 7.53
C PRO A 101 -2.74 11.77 7.16
N ARG A 102 -2.98 12.95 6.59
CA ARG A 102 -1.88 13.85 6.19
C ARG A 102 -1.16 14.43 7.39
N THR A 103 -1.81 14.44 8.53
CA THR A 103 -1.24 14.92 9.79
C THR A 103 -1.45 13.84 10.84
N PRO A 104 -0.42 13.49 11.64
CA PRO A 104 -0.58 12.48 12.67
C PRO A 104 -1.69 12.86 13.65
N PRO A 105 -2.46 11.87 14.16
CA PRO A 105 -3.54 12.17 15.12
C PRO A 105 -3.04 12.91 16.36
N ASP A 106 -1.85 12.59 16.83
CA ASP A 106 -1.27 13.25 18.01
C ASP A 106 -0.94 14.72 17.75
N ALA A 107 -0.54 15.06 16.53
CA ALA A 107 -0.24 16.45 16.16
C ALA A 107 -1.51 17.29 16.09
N ALA A 108 -2.64 16.67 15.79
CA ALA A 108 -3.93 17.37 15.70
C ALA A 108 -4.47 17.78 17.06
N GLN A 109 -3.94 17.19 18.13
CA GLN A 109 -4.36 17.50 19.50
C GLN A 109 -3.50 18.54 20.18
N GLY A 110 -2.39 18.92 19.55
CA GLY A 110 -1.42 19.84 20.09
C GLY A 110 -1.74 21.33 20.00
#